data_e08d9bf782ef6aff77352ac27af243e0
#
_entry.id   e08d9bf782ef6aff77352ac27af243e0
#
_cell.length_a   1.000
_cell.length_b   1.000
_cell.length_c   1.000
_cell.angle_alpha   90.00
_cell.angle_beta   90.00
_cell.angle_gamma   90.00
#
_symmetry.space_group_name_H-M   'P 1'
#
loop_
_entity.id
_entity.type
_entity.pdbx_description
1 polymer ?
#
loop_
_entity_poly.entity_id
_entity_poly.type
_entity_poly.pdbx_seq_one_letter_code
_entity_poly.pdbx_strand_id
1 'polypeptide(L)'
;MENTPKITVIVPVYQAEKYLHDCVGSILSQSVSDFQLILVDDGSPDNCGKLCDDYAAQDRRVISLHQENAGQAAARNLALEKAAGEWLCFVDSDDRIHPDMLKLLLRAAEESGAGISMCQMLESPEFPSDFDRPRGGAYRLETMDEENLLRLYGADAYPGWVACAKLIRTELVKAYPFCPG
;
A
#
# COMPACT_ATOMS: atom_id res chain seq x y z
N MET A 1 11.08 6.42 -23.77
CA MET A 1 11.57 5.99 -22.44
C MET A 1 10.33 5.82 -21.58
N GLU A 2 10.03 4.60 -21.16
CA GLU A 2 8.93 4.38 -20.22
C GLU A 2 9.32 5.08 -18.91
N ASN A 3 8.44 5.95 -18.46
CA ASN A 3 8.68 6.71 -17.23
C ASN A 3 8.53 5.75 -16.06
N THR A 4 9.61 5.44 -15.34
CA THR A 4 9.56 4.60 -14.15
C THR A 4 8.67 5.28 -13.12
N PRO A 5 7.63 4.61 -12.59
CA PRO A 5 6.72 5.24 -11.64
C PRO A 5 7.46 5.57 -10.34
N LYS A 6 7.03 6.64 -9.67
CA LYS A 6 7.63 7.02 -8.38
C LYS A 6 7.28 6.02 -7.28
N ILE A 7 6.05 5.52 -7.27
CA ILE A 7 5.52 4.62 -6.25
C ILE A 7 4.95 3.36 -6.92
N THR A 8 5.17 2.19 -6.33
CA THR A 8 4.36 1.00 -6.60
C THR A 8 3.47 0.71 -5.39
N VAL A 9 2.16 0.64 -5.61
CA VAL A 9 1.19 0.18 -4.61
C VAL A 9 0.90 -1.30 -4.87
N ILE A 10 0.96 -2.13 -3.84
CA ILE A 10 0.74 -3.58 -3.93
C ILE A 10 -0.46 -3.94 -3.07
N VAL A 11 -1.44 -4.62 -3.67
CA VAL A 11 -2.65 -5.11 -3.01
C VAL A 11 -2.75 -6.62 -3.21
N PRO A 12 -2.45 -7.42 -2.19
CA PRO A 12 -2.78 -8.84 -2.20
C PRO A 12 -4.29 -9.00 -2.04
N VAL A 13 -4.93 -9.82 -2.87
CA VAL A 13 -6.39 -9.96 -2.95
C VAL A 13 -6.76 -11.41 -2.72
N TYR A 14 -7.62 -11.69 -1.72
CA TYR A 14 -8.21 -12.99 -1.48
C TYR A 14 -9.57 -12.84 -0.79
N GLN A 15 -10.65 -13.33 -1.45
CA GLN A 15 -12.02 -13.28 -0.94
C GLN A 15 -12.48 -11.88 -0.49
N ALA A 16 -12.11 -10.84 -1.22
CA ALA A 16 -12.36 -9.44 -0.88
C ALA A 16 -13.37 -8.76 -1.81
N GLU A 17 -14.20 -9.50 -2.55
CA GLU A 17 -15.12 -8.97 -3.57
C GLU A 17 -15.96 -7.78 -3.08
N LYS A 18 -16.38 -7.80 -1.81
CA LYS A 18 -17.21 -6.73 -1.20
C LYS A 18 -16.47 -5.41 -1.00
N TYR A 19 -15.15 -5.45 -0.83
CA TYR A 19 -14.33 -4.31 -0.41
C TYR A 19 -13.42 -3.81 -1.53
N LEU A 20 -13.10 -4.67 -2.51
CA LEU A 20 -12.09 -4.41 -3.53
C LEU A 20 -12.37 -3.13 -4.34
N HIS A 21 -13.65 -2.83 -4.62
CA HIS A 21 -14.02 -1.60 -5.32
C HIS A 21 -13.64 -0.34 -4.52
N ASP A 22 -13.93 -0.33 -3.23
CA ASP A 22 -13.61 0.81 -2.36
C ASP A 22 -12.10 0.94 -2.16
N CYS A 23 -11.39 -0.18 -1.98
CA CYS A 23 -9.95 -0.22 -1.87
C CYS A 23 -9.29 0.37 -3.13
N VAL A 24 -9.52 -0.24 -4.29
CA VAL A 24 -8.91 0.19 -5.57
C VAL A 24 -9.33 1.62 -5.93
N GLY A 25 -10.61 1.98 -5.72
CA GLY A 25 -11.11 3.33 -5.94
C GLY A 25 -10.34 4.37 -5.12
N SER A 26 -10.05 4.08 -3.84
CA SER A 26 -9.28 4.96 -2.96
C SER A 26 -7.83 5.13 -3.41
N ILE A 27 -7.23 4.11 -4.02
CA ILE A 27 -5.87 4.15 -4.56
C ILE A 27 -5.85 4.93 -5.88
N LEU A 28 -6.77 4.65 -6.80
CA LEU A 28 -6.80 5.31 -8.10
C LEU A 28 -7.13 6.80 -8.02
N SER A 29 -7.80 7.23 -6.93
CA SER A 29 -8.15 8.62 -6.64
C SER A 29 -7.10 9.39 -5.83
N GLN A 30 -5.92 8.82 -5.60
CA GLN A 30 -4.83 9.52 -4.89
C GLN A 30 -4.42 10.81 -5.58
N SER A 31 -4.11 11.84 -4.78
CA SER A 31 -3.70 13.18 -5.27
C SER A 31 -2.34 13.18 -5.98
N VAL A 32 -1.54 12.13 -5.84
CA VAL A 32 -0.37 11.84 -6.69
C VAL A 32 -0.76 10.85 -7.77
N SER A 33 -0.36 11.09 -9.03
CA SER A 33 -0.73 10.24 -10.17
C SER A 33 0.41 9.36 -10.68
N ASP A 34 1.64 9.64 -10.27
CA ASP A 34 2.84 8.92 -10.72
C ASP A 34 3.05 7.67 -9.86
N PHE A 35 2.19 6.69 -10.06
CA PHE A 35 2.28 5.38 -9.41
C PHE A 35 1.86 4.24 -10.33
N GLN A 36 2.30 3.03 -9.99
CA GLN A 36 1.87 1.75 -10.49
C GLN A 36 1.04 1.06 -9.40
N LEU A 37 -0.06 0.41 -9.74
CA LEU A 37 -0.85 -0.43 -8.85
C LEU A 37 -0.74 -1.88 -9.30
N ILE A 38 -0.34 -2.78 -8.41
CA ILE A 38 -0.28 -4.21 -8.66
C ILE A 38 -1.31 -4.90 -7.77
N LEU A 39 -2.32 -5.48 -8.40
CA LEU A 39 -3.32 -6.33 -7.77
C LEU A 39 -2.88 -7.78 -7.94
N VAL A 40 -2.79 -8.54 -6.86
CA VAL A 40 -2.42 -9.96 -6.91
C VAL A 40 -3.56 -10.79 -6.37
N ASP A 41 -4.31 -11.42 -7.26
CA ASP A 41 -5.32 -12.40 -6.89
C ASP A 41 -4.64 -13.69 -6.44
N ASP A 42 -4.77 -14.02 -5.16
CA ASP A 42 -4.18 -15.19 -4.52
C ASP A 42 -5.14 -16.39 -4.61
N GLY A 43 -5.65 -16.66 -5.81
CA GLY A 43 -6.53 -17.80 -6.07
C GLY A 43 -7.90 -17.64 -5.41
N SER A 44 -8.51 -16.47 -5.47
CA SER A 44 -9.82 -16.20 -4.89
C SER A 44 -10.91 -17.06 -5.54
N PRO A 45 -11.78 -17.71 -4.75
CA PRO A 45 -12.90 -18.47 -5.27
C PRO A 45 -14.11 -17.61 -5.68
N ASP A 46 -14.11 -16.32 -5.35
CA ASP A 46 -15.12 -15.30 -5.69
C ASP A 46 -14.74 -14.54 -6.99
N ASN A 47 -15.40 -13.40 -7.27
CA ASN A 47 -15.14 -12.63 -8.49
C ASN A 47 -13.88 -11.74 -8.43
N CYS A 48 -13.05 -11.81 -7.38
CA CYS A 48 -11.87 -10.96 -7.22
C CYS A 48 -10.93 -11.01 -8.42
N GLY A 49 -10.61 -12.22 -8.94
CA GLY A 49 -9.74 -12.37 -10.08
C GLY A 49 -10.23 -11.59 -11.30
N LYS A 50 -11.54 -11.72 -11.61
CA LYS A 50 -12.15 -10.96 -12.71
C LYS A 50 -12.13 -9.46 -12.47
N LEU A 51 -12.38 -9.02 -11.24
CA LEU A 51 -12.34 -7.59 -10.89
C LEU A 51 -10.93 -7.01 -11.06
N CYS A 52 -9.89 -7.74 -10.68
CA CYS A 52 -8.50 -7.33 -10.89
C CYS A 52 -8.21 -7.12 -12.38
N ASP A 53 -8.63 -8.06 -13.24
CA ASP A 53 -8.47 -7.96 -14.70
C ASP A 53 -9.26 -6.80 -15.30
N ASP A 54 -10.50 -6.58 -14.83
CA ASP A 54 -11.33 -5.47 -15.28
C ASP A 54 -10.68 -4.11 -14.94
N TYR A 55 -10.05 -3.96 -13.78
CA TYR A 55 -9.28 -2.76 -13.43
C TYR A 55 -8.03 -2.58 -14.30
N ALA A 56 -7.27 -3.64 -14.54
CA ALA A 56 -6.09 -3.59 -15.40
C ALA A 56 -6.44 -3.22 -16.85
N ALA A 57 -7.62 -3.64 -17.33
CA ALA A 57 -8.11 -3.27 -18.67
C ALA A 57 -8.56 -1.80 -18.76
N GLN A 58 -8.96 -1.17 -17.64
CA GLN A 58 -9.52 0.19 -17.60
C GLN A 58 -8.48 1.26 -17.31
N ASP A 59 -7.43 0.95 -16.54
CA ASP A 59 -6.40 1.92 -16.13
C ASP A 59 -5.00 1.36 -16.36
N ARG A 60 -4.23 2.02 -17.23
CA ARG A 60 -2.86 1.61 -17.61
C ARG A 60 -1.87 1.56 -16.44
N ARG A 61 -2.20 2.17 -15.31
CA ARG A 61 -1.38 2.13 -14.09
C ARG A 61 -1.55 0.82 -13.33
N VAL A 62 -2.60 0.03 -13.65
CA VAL A 62 -2.94 -1.20 -12.94
C VAL A 62 -2.36 -2.41 -13.66
N ILE A 63 -1.78 -3.31 -12.90
CA ILE A 63 -1.34 -4.63 -13.32
C ILE A 63 -2.09 -5.66 -12.50
N SER A 64 -2.73 -6.63 -13.15
CA SER A 64 -3.34 -7.80 -12.51
C SER A 64 -2.39 -8.98 -12.60
N LEU A 65 -2.17 -9.66 -11.48
CA LEU A 65 -1.42 -10.90 -11.38
C LEU A 65 -2.29 -11.95 -10.68
N HIS A 66 -2.07 -13.22 -11.04
CA HIS A 66 -2.79 -14.34 -10.44
C HIS A 66 -1.81 -15.41 -10.00
N GLN A 67 -2.12 -16.08 -8.89
CA GLN A 67 -1.41 -17.27 -8.43
C GLN A 67 -2.40 -18.26 -7.80
N GLU A 68 -2.00 -19.52 -7.65
CA GLU A 68 -2.69 -20.43 -6.75
C GLU A 68 -2.55 -19.94 -5.32
N ASN A 69 -3.59 -20.15 -4.49
CA ASN A 69 -3.57 -19.65 -3.11
C ASN A 69 -2.32 -20.13 -2.35
N ALA A 70 -1.46 -19.19 -2.02
CA ALA A 70 -0.20 -19.41 -1.32
C ALA A 70 0.01 -18.43 -0.15
N GLY A 71 -1.01 -17.63 0.15
CA GLY A 71 -1.04 -16.67 1.24
C GLY A 71 -0.47 -15.30 0.89
N GLN A 72 -0.83 -14.34 1.72
CA GLN A 72 -0.54 -12.91 1.52
C GLN A 72 0.97 -12.60 1.31
N ALA A 73 1.85 -13.32 2.01
CA ALA A 73 3.29 -13.15 1.87
C ALA A 73 3.79 -13.54 0.46
N ALA A 74 3.27 -14.65 -0.08
CA ALA A 74 3.61 -15.11 -1.43
C ALA A 74 3.08 -14.12 -2.48
N ALA A 75 1.84 -13.64 -2.33
CA ALA A 75 1.25 -12.64 -3.22
C ALA A 75 2.06 -11.32 -3.22
N ARG A 76 2.49 -10.85 -2.05
CA ARG A 76 3.38 -9.67 -1.96
C ARG A 76 4.71 -9.91 -2.67
N ASN A 77 5.33 -11.08 -2.49
CA ASN A 77 6.59 -11.42 -3.16
C ASN A 77 6.44 -11.49 -4.67
N LEU A 78 5.35 -12.08 -5.20
CA LEU A 78 5.07 -12.10 -6.63
C LEU A 78 4.96 -10.67 -7.19
N ALA A 79 4.28 -9.76 -6.47
CA ALA A 79 4.20 -8.37 -6.87
C ALA A 79 5.56 -7.66 -6.88
N LEU A 80 6.46 -7.98 -5.93
CA LEU A 80 7.79 -7.38 -5.84
C LEU A 80 8.65 -7.64 -7.07
N GLU A 81 8.43 -8.74 -7.80
CA GLU A 81 9.11 -9.03 -9.07
C GLU A 81 8.75 -8.04 -10.16
N LYS A 82 7.53 -7.48 -10.14
CA LYS A 82 6.98 -6.54 -11.11
C LYS A 82 7.02 -5.09 -10.65
N ALA A 83 7.38 -4.86 -9.38
CA ALA A 83 7.45 -3.53 -8.81
C ALA A 83 8.58 -2.71 -9.44
N ALA A 84 8.21 -1.61 -10.09
CA ALA A 84 9.10 -0.70 -10.80
C ALA A 84 9.32 0.63 -10.07
N GLY A 85 8.48 0.96 -9.08
CA GLY A 85 8.56 2.22 -8.33
C GLY A 85 9.81 2.32 -7.45
N GLU A 86 10.27 3.54 -7.24
CA GLU A 86 11.34 3.85 -6.28
C GLU A 86 10.89 3.53 -4.84
N TRP A 87 9.59 3.66 -4.60
CA TRP A 87 8.93 3.42 -3.32
C TRP A 87 7.87 2.36 -3.44
N LEU A 88 7.64 1.62 -2.35
CA LEU A 88 6.58 0.62 -2.21
C LEU A 88 5.59 1.04 -1.12
N CYS A 89 4.31 0.83 -1.39
CA CYS A 89 3.22 0.93 -0.42
C CYS A 89 2.39 -0.36 -0.50
N PHE A 90 2.11 -0.97 0.65
CA PHE A 90 1.20 -2.11 0.74
C PHE A 90 -0.15 -1.64 1.27
N VAL A 91 -1.23 -2.11 0.67
CA VAL A 91 -2.61 -1.83 1.10
C VAL A 91 -3.35 -3.16 1.12
N ASP A 92 -4.05 -3.46 2.20
CA ASP A 92 -4.86 -4.66 2.28
C ASP A 92 -6.17 -4.45 1.50
N SER A 93 -6.68 -5.51 0.89
CA SER A 93 -7.79 -5.42 -0.08
C SER A 93 -9.14 -5.03 0.51
N ASP A 94 -9.24 -5.01 1.83
CA ASP A 94 -10.41 -4.56 2.62
C ASP A 94 -10.22 -3.16 3.23
N ASP A 95 -9.08 -2.53 2.99
CA ASP A 95 -8.75 -1.19 3.49
C ASP A 95 -9.03 -0.09 2.45
N ARG A 96 -9.23 1.14 2.95
CA ARG A 96 -9.22 2.38 2.14
C ARG A 96 -8.11 3.30 2.61
N ILE A 97 -7.52 4.02 1.67
CA ILE A 97 -6.49 5.00 1.98
C ILE A 97 -6.99 6.43 1.72
N HIS A 98 -6.58 7.37 2.60
CA HIS A 98 -6.93 8.78 2.47
C HIS A 98 -6.38 9.34 1.13
N PRO A 99 -7.11 10.22 0.42
CA PRO A 99 -6.69 10.74 -0.90
C PRO A 99 -5.30 11.38 -0.96
N ASP A 100 -4.80 11.91 0.14
CA ASP A 100 -3.47 12.51 0.22
C ASP A 100 -2.40 11.59 0.84
N MET A 101 -2.71 10.32 1.15
CA MET A 101 -1.80 9.45 1.89
C MET A 101 -0.46 9.28 1.19
N LEU A 102 -0.48 8.85 -0.07
CA LEU A 102 0.76 8.62 -0.83
C LEU A 102 1.59 9.91 -0.96
N LYS A 103 0.94 11.04 -1.23
CA LYS A 103 1.58 12.36 -1.33
C LYS A 103 2.27 12.76 -0.04
N LEU A 104 1.58 12.61 1.10
CA LEU A 104 2.10 13.03 2.39
C LEU A 104 3.25 12.11 2.85
N LEU A 105 3.12 10.80 2.65
CA LEU A 105 4.18 9.84 2.96
C LEU A 105 5.43 10.06 2.08
N LEU A 106 5.25 10.30 0.78
CA LEU A 106 6.37 10.59 -0.12
C LEU A 106 7.09 11.87 0.29
N ARG A 107 6.32 12.93 0.56
CA ARG A 107 6.89 14.19 1.02
C ARG A 107 7.64 14.03 2.34
N ALA A 108 7.08 13.31 3.32
CA ALA A 108 7.73 13.05 4.59
C ALA A 108 9.07 12.32 4.42
N ALA A 109 9.10 11.29 3.55
CA ALA A 109 10.32 10.55 3.24
C ALA A 109 11.37 11.41 2.55
N GLU A 110 10.98 12.24 1.58
CA GLU A 110 11.89 13.12 0.84
C GLU A 110 12.44 14.26 1.73
N GLU A 111 11.61 14.89 2.56
CA GLU A 111 12.03 15.96 3.46
C GLU A 111 12.98 15.46 4.57
N SER A 112 12.77 14.24 5.08
CA SER A 112 13.61 13.67 6.15
C SER A 112 14.82 12.89 5.64
N GLY A 113 14.83 12.48 4.37
CA GLY A 113 15.81 11.54 3.83
C GLY A 113 15.64 10.10 4.36
N ALA A 114 14.53 9.79 5.02
CA ALA A 114 14.27 8.47 5.58
C ALA A 114 13.96 7.42 4.49
N GLY A 115 14.37 6.18 4.71
CA GLY A 115 14.03 5.06 3.84
C GLY A 115 12.62 4.52 4.06
N ILE A 116 11.96 4.92 5.15
CA ILE A 116 10.60 4.53 5.52
C ILE A 116 9.85 5.74 6.05
N SER A 117 8.66 5.99 5.56
CA SER A 117 7.68 6.90 6.17
C SER A 117 6.39 6.14 6.49
N MET A 118 5.68 6.56 7.52
CA MET A 118 4.47 5.90 7.99
C MET A 118 3.41 6.88 8.47
N CYS A 119 2.16 6.46 8.46
CA CYS A 119 1.05 7.19 9.04
C CYS A 119 0.24 6.28 9.97
N GLN A 120 -0.68 6.88 10.70
CA GLN A 120 -1.61 6.12 11.55
C GLN A 120 -2.64 5.39 10.71
N MET A 121 -3.07 4.23 11.21
CA MET A 121 -4.24 3.51 10.77
C MET A 121 -5.43 3.90 11.65
N LEU A 122 -6.60 4.01 11.05
CA LEU A 122 -7.86 4.21 11.76
C LEU A 122 -8.68 2.93 11.65
N GLU A 123 -8.89 2.27 12.77
CA GLU A 123 -9.85 1.17 12.84
C GLU A 123 -11.24 1.74 13.13
N SER A 124 -12.17 1.52 12.22
CA SER A 124 -13.54 1.98 12.36
C SER A 124 -14.49 1.03 11.65
N PRO A 125 -15.63 0.66 12.24
CA PRO A 125 -16.65 -0.15 11.58
C PRO A 125 -17.30 0.57 10.39
N GLU A 126 -17.23 1.90 10.37
CA GLU A 126 -17.72 2.75 9.28
C GLU A 126 -16.69 3.84 8.99
N PHE A 127 -16.49 4.16 7.70
CA PHE A 127 -15.63 5.28 7.34
C PHE A 127 -16.24 6.59 7.82
N PRO A 128 -15.45 7.47 8.49
CA PRO A 128 -15.92 8.80 8.85
C PRO A 128 -16.44 9.55 7.62
N SER A 129 -17.53 10.28 7.74
CA SER A 129 -18.16 11.01 6.63
C SER A 129 -17.26 12.10 6.01
N ASP A 130 -16.20 12.48 6.72
CA ASP A 130 -15.17 13.42 6.28
C ASP A 130 -13.83 12.76 5.92
N PHE A 131 -13.80 11.42 5.82
CA PHE A 131 -12.57 10.66 5.54
C PHE A 131 -11.86 11.14 4.26
N ASP A 132 -12.63 11.38 3.20
CA ASP A 132 -12.10 11.79 1.90
C ASP A 132 -11.87 13.32 1.79
N ARG A 133 -12.10 14.08 2.85
CA ARG A 133 -11.86 15.54 2.81
C ARG A 133 -10.37 15.83 2.93
N PRO A 134 -9.79 16.64 2.02
CA PRO A 134 -8.44 17.12 2.17
C PRO A 134 -8.28 17.78 3.55
N ARG A 135 -7.47 17.19 4.40
CA ARG A 135 -7.15 17.80 5.69
C ARG A 135 -6.08 18.86 5.44
N GLY A 136 -6.48 20.10 5.19
CA GLY A 136 -5.60 21.27 5.01
C GLY A 136 -4.85 21.69 6.29
N GLY A 137 -4.52 20.73 7.14
CA GLY A 137 -3.78 20.94 8.38
C GLY A 137 -2.28 20.66 8.22
N ALA A 138 -1.48 21.29 9.08
CA ALA A 138 -0.08 20.91 9.23
C ALA A 138 0.00 19.48 9.73
N TYR A 139 0.66 18.58 8.98
CA TYR A 139 1.08 17.31 9.54
C TYR A 139 2.33 17.52 10.39
N ARG A 140 2.42 16.78 11.47
CA ARG A 140 3.62 16.75 12.29
C ARG A 140 4.53 15.66 11.76
N LEU A 141 5.73 16.03 11.30
CA LEU A 141 6.78 15.10 10.95
C LEU A 141 7.59 14.79 12.21
N GLU A 142 7.63 13.54 12.58
CA GLU A 142 8.52 13.03 13.62
C GLU A 142 9.54 12.09 12.97
N THR A 143 10.82 12.36 13.13
CA THR A 143 11.87 11.42 12.74
C THR A 143 12.22 10.55 13.95
N MET A 144 12.33 9.25 13.70
CA MET A 144 12.71 8.29 14.73
C MET A 144 14.07 7.68 14.40
N ASP A 145 14.95 7.66 15.39
CA ASP A 145 16.16 6.86 15.36
C ASP A 145 15.87 5.40 15.75
N GLU A 146 16.88 4.55 15.65
CA GLU A 146 16.75 3.12 15.94
C GLU A 146 16.31 2.86 17.38
N GLU A 147 16.80 3.63 18.37
CA GLU A 147 16.46 3.46 19.77
C GLU A 147 14.97 3.76 20.03
N ASN A 148 14.45 4.85 19.47
CA ASN A 148 13.05 5.24 19.59
C ASN A 148 12.15 4.27 18.82
N LEU A 149 12.60 3.75 17.67
CA LEU A 149 11.89 2.72 16.94
C LEU A 149 11.74 1.44 17.78
N LEU A 150 12.83 0.97 18.40
CA LEU A 150 12.80 -0.23 19.27
C LEU A 150 11.92 -0.03 20.50
N ARG A 151 11.86 1.15 21.08
CA ARG A 151 10.92 1.46 22.19
C ARG A 151 9.47 1.36 21.75
N LEU A 152 9.15 1.81 20.55
CA LEU A 152 7.79 1.73 19.99
C LEU A 152 7.40 0.29 19.63
N TYR A 153 8.33 -0.57 19.25
CA TYR A 153 8.07 -1.99 19.03
C TYR A 153 7.54 -2.72 20.27
N GLY A 154 7.81 -2.21 21.47
CA GLY A 154 7.28 -2.72 22.74
C GLY A 154 5.96 -2.07 23.19
N ALA A 155 5.43 -1.11 22.44
CA ALA A 155 4.17 -0.44 22.78
C ALA A 155 3.02 -1.03 21.93
N ASP A 156 1.91 -1.42 22.59
CA ASP A 156 0.73 -2.04 21.96
C ASP A 156 0.07 -1.17 20.86
N ALA A 157 0.43 0.10 20.76
CA ALA A 157 -0.15 1.06 19.82
C ALA A 157 0.68 1.28 18.55
N TYR A 158 1.76 0.52 18.31
CA TYR A 158 2.65 0.77 17.18
C TYR A 158 2.26 -0.03 15.93
N PRO A 159 2.01 0.62 14.77
CA PRO A 159 1.66 -0.07 13.52
C PRO A 159 2.88 -0.76 12.87
N GLY A 160 3.97 -0.97 13.60
CA GLY A 160 5.22 -1.52 13.10
C GLY A 160 5.14 -2.93 12.55
N TRP A 161 4.18 -3.73 13.04
CA TRP A 161 4.02 -5.13 12.69
C TRP A 161 3.28 -5.38 11.37
N VAL A 162 2.61 -4.37 10.82
CA VAL A 162 1.84 -4.47 9.58
C VAL A 162 2.60 -3.85 8.41
N ALA A 163 2.45 -4.42 7.22
CA ALA A 163 3.08 -3.88 6.02
C ALA A 163 2.38 -2.61 5.50
N CYS A 164 1.09 -2.45 5.77
CA CYS A 164 0.27 -1.32 5.34
C CYS A 164 0.59 -0.01 6.09
N ALA A 165 -0.01 1.09 5.65
CA ALA A 165 0.21 2.46 6.18
C ALA A 165 1.67 2.95 6.14
N LYS A 166 2.48 2.40 5.23
CA LYS A 166 3.90 2.74 5.07
C LYS A 166 4.25 2.98 3.61
N LEU A 167 5.22 3.87 3.40
CA LEU A 167 5.95 4.01 2.16
C LEU A 167 7.41 3.64 2.44
N ILE A 168 7.94 2.66 1.71
CA ILE A 168 9.24 2.05 1.99
C ILE A 168 10.08 2.09 0.71
N ARG A 169 11.37 2.40 0.80
CA ARG A 169 12.29 2.25 -0.33
C ARG A 169 12.25 0.84 -0.89
N THR A 170 12.01 0.72 -2.20
CA THR A 170 11.87 -0.58 -2.87
C THR A 170 13.07 -1.49 -2.64
N GLU A 171 14.28 -0.94 -2.62
CA GLU A 171 15.51 -1.68 -2.37
C GLU A 171 15.52 -2.35 -0.99
N LEU A 172 14.97 -1.70 0.05
CA LEU A 172 14.89 -2.27 1.39
C LEU A 172 13.98 -3.49 1.45
N VAL A 173 12.81 -3.42 0.78
CA VAL A 173 11.88 -4.55 0.76
C VAL A 173 12.42 -5.71 -0.07
N LYS A 174 13.03 -5.41 -1.24
CA LYS A 174 13.63 -6.45 -2.09
C LYS A 174 14.82 -7.15 -1.44
N ALA A 175 15.55 -6.47 -0.53
CA ALA A 175 16.62 -7.08 0.24
C ALA A 175 16.12 -8.08 1.29
N TYR A 176 14.88 -7.92 1.77
CA TYR A 176 14.26 -8.73 2.83
C TYR A 176 12.83 -9.11 2.42
N PRO A 177 12.65 -10.05 1.51
CA PRO A 177 11.32 -10.46 1.05
C PRO A 177 10.51 -11.09 2.19
N PHE A 178 9.19 -11.13 2.02
CA PHE A 178 8.28 -11.72 3.01
C PHE A 178 8.54 -13.22 3.15
N CYS A 179 8.60 -13.70 4.39
CA CYS A 179 8.66 -15.14 4.65
C CYS A 179 7.29 -15.77 4.38
N PRO A 180 7.19 -16.73 3.45
CA PRO A 180 5.97 -17.55 3.32
C PRO A 180 5.70 -18.26 4.65
N GLY A 181 4.45 -18.23 5.13
CA GLY A 181 4.02 -18.92 6.35
C GLY A 181 3.88 -20.43 6.16
#